data_23947818ddb25211e48329e26abf778c
#
_entry.id   23947818ddb25211e48329e26abf778c
#
_cell.length_a   1.000
_cell.length_b   1.000
_cell.length_c   1.000
_cell.angle_alpha   90.00
_cell.angle_beta   90.00
_cell.angle_gamma   90.00
#
_symmetry.space_group_name_H-M   'P 1'
#
loop_
_entity.id
_entity.type
_entity.pdbx_description
1 polymer ?
#
loop_
_entity_poly.entity_id
_entity_poly.type
_entity_poly.pdbx_seq_one_letter_code
_entity_poly.pdbx_strand_id
1 'polypeptide(L)'
;MADRESTILWYSISDMKKLFLDLSGGDNPASEICEGAFSALSKTPDLYITFVGPSKDYEGVAEKHADLKDRFEFLSCESVLTNEDNPMLAAKPGASYSMSVALENLSKCCEPAAVISVGNTGALVIASVIKIGLETGNKRPVLAALLPYSKEERVCLVDCGSSLDSTPEEMLSFGVLGSKLMESRGVSSPKVALMNVGREDCKGTETLVAAFKLLKESGLNFIGNIEPDNLLTGEADVAVSTGLVGNALLKGNESAGTLVADAIMKGLKERLSGESLKAAMEVLEESKYLYQYNEYGGAVILGIRKHVVKAHGKADSNTIESCIYQAIKSI
;
A
#
# COMPACT_ATOMS: atom_id res chain seq x y z
N MET A 1 26.24 32.72 -19.94
CA MET A 1 26.31 31.30 -20.30
C MET A 1 27.06 30.62 -19.17
N ALA A 2 26.36 29.98 -18.25
CA ALA A 2 26.96 29.20 -17.18
C ALA A 2 26.49 27.76 -17.43
N ASP A 3 27.45 26.91 -17.73
CA ASP A 3 27.26 25.48 -17.92
C ASP A 3 26.66 24.89 -16.65
N ARG A 4 25.48 24.33 -16.80
CA ARG A 4 24.94 23.36 -15.84
C ARG A 4 25.59 22.02 -16.14
N GLU A 5 26.75 21.78 -15.59
CA GLU A 5 27.28 20.44 -15.43
C GLU A 5 26.31 19.66 -14.54
N SER A 6 25.54 18.78 -15.15
CA SER A 6 24.75 17.76 -14.44
C SER A 6 25.75 16.83 -13.74
N THR A 7 25.94 17.03 -12.45
CA THR A 7 26.67 16.10 -11.60
C THR A 7 25.87 14.82 -11.55
N ILE A 8 26.20 13.85 -12.40
CA ILE A 8 25.65 12.48 -12.31
C ILE A 8 26.30 11.87 -11.07
N LEU A 9 25.57 11.86 -9.97
CA LEU A 9 25.92 11.10 -8.77
C LEU A 9 25.82 9.61 -9.13
N TRP A 10 26.99 8.96 -9.31
CA TRP A 10 27.08 7.50 -9.47
C TRP A 10 26.87 6.85 -8.11
N TYR A 11 25.64 6.39 -7.84
CA TYR A 11 25.39 5.50 -6.69
C TYR A 11 25.96 4.12 -6.98
N SER A 12 26.67 3.52 -6.02
CA SER A 12 26.93 2.09 -6.06
C SER A 12 25.61 1.34 -5.95
N ILE A 13 25.46 0.21 -6.64
CA ILE A 13 24.24 -0.61 -6.55
C ILE A 13 23.95 -1.02 -5.09
N SER A 14 24.98 -1.12 -4.25
CA SER A 14 24.85 -1.37 -2.81
C SER A 14 24.20 -0.21 -2.02
N ASP A 15 24.24 1.01 -2.56
CA ASP A 15 23.72 2.21 -1.91
C ASP A 15 22.30 2.58 -2.41
N MET A 16 21.79 1.83 -3.39
CA MET A 16 20.47 2.05 -3.96
C MET A 16 19.38 1.36 -3.11
N LYS A 17 18.22 2.01 -3.04
CA LYS A 17 16.97 1.40 -2.54
C LYS A 17 16.51 0.36 -3.54
N LYS A 18 16.31 -0.88 -3.10
CA LYS A 18 15.94 -1.99 -3.99
C LYS A 18 14.46 -2.31 -3.87
N LEU A 19 13.79 -2.44 -5.00
CA LEU A 19 12.41 -2.91 -5.07
C LEU A 19 12.31 -4.17 -5.94
N PHE A 20 11.56 -5.14 -5.46
CA PHE A 20 11.11 -6.28 -6.25
C PHE A 20 9.65 -6.04 -6.62
N LEU A 21 9.38 -5.85 -7.90
CA LEU A 21 8.03 -5.53 -8.41
C LEU A 21 7.43 -6.74 -9.09
N ASP A 22 6.41 -7.31 -8.46
CA ASP A 22 5.62 -8.40 -9.01
C ASP A 22 4.67 -7.86 -10.10
N LEU A 23 4.91 -8.29 -11.35
CA LEU A 23 4.20 -7.82 -12.54
C LEU A 23 2.86 -8.53 -12.77
N SER A 24 2.54 -9.57 -11.98
CA SER A 24 1.47 -10.50 -12.34
C SER A 24 0.38 -10.61 -11.28
N GLY A 25 -0.80 -11.09 -11.70
CA GLY A 25 -1.93 -11.37 -10.81
C GLY A 25 -2.84 -10.18 -10.51
N GLY A 26 -2.59 -9.02 -11.12
CA GLY A 26 -3.51 -7.88 -11.16
C GLY A 26 -4.49 -7.93 -12.32
N ASP A 27 -5.44 -7.00 -12.35
CA ASP A 27 -6.47 -6.88 -13.40
C ASP A 27 -5.94 -6.13 -14.65
N ASN A 28 -4.96 -5.24 -14.46
CA ASN A 28 -4.33 -4.47 -15.52
C ASN A 28 -3.12 -5.22 -16.12
N PRO A 29 -2.79 -4.94 -17.40
CA PRO A 29 -1.63 -5.56 -18.03
C PRO A 29 -0.32 -5.14 -17.38
N ALA A 30 0.68 -6.01 -17.43
CA ALA A 30 2.01 -5.74 -16.87
C ALA A 30 2.69 -4.49 -17.45
N SER A 31 2.33 -4.08 -18.68
CA SER A 31 2.82 -2.83 -19.29
C SER A 31 2.48 -1.58 -18.48
N GLU A 32 1.27 -1.50 -17.91
CA GLU A 32 0.85 -0.41 -17.03
C GLU A 32 1.71 -0.35 -15.76
N ILE A 33 2.00 -1.53 -15.19
CA ILE A 33 2.84 -1.66 -13.99
C ILE A 33 4.28 -1.20 -14.31
N CYS A 34 4.81 -1.62 -15.46
CA CYS A 34 6.13 -1.21 -15.93
C CYS A 34 6.22 0.31 -16.17
N GLU A 35 5.22 0.92 -16.81
CA GLU A 35 5.20 2.37 -17.06
C GLU A 35 5.26 3.17 -15.76
N GLY A 36 4.48 2.81 -14.74
CA GLY A 36 4.53 3.44 -13.43
C GLY A 36 5.90 3.29 -12.75
N ALA A 37 6.51 2.12 -12.88
CA ALA A 37 7.84 1.85 -12.34
C ALA A 37 8.94 2.65 -13.05
N PHE A 38 8.89 2.76 -14.36
CA PHE A 38 9.85 3.58 -15.12
C PHE A 38 9.67 5.08 -14.87
N SER A 39 8.43 5.54 -14.66
CA SER A 39 8.16 6.89 -14.20
C SER A 39 8.85 7.18 -12.85
N ALA A 40 8.72 6.27 -11.88
CA ALA A 40 9.38 6.39 -10.58
C ALA A 40 10.91 6.34 -10.71
N LEU A 41 11.47 5.41 -11.51
CA LEU A 41 12.91 5.31 -11.78
C LEU A 41 13.49 6.61 -12.34
N SER A 42 12.79 7.23 -13.29
CA SER A 42 13.26 8.49 -13.91
C SER A 42 13.34 9.66 -12.92
N LYS A 43 12.49 9.65 -11.89
CA LYS A 43 12.38 10.70 -10.86
C LYS A 43 13.19 10.42 -9.60
N THR A 44 13.68 9.19 -9.41
CA THR A 44 14.36 8.74 -8.18
C THR A 44 15.73 8.14 -8.52
N PRO A 45 16.83 8.91 -8.47
CA PRO A 45 18.15 8.46 -8.93
C PRO A 45 18.75 7.30 -8.14
N ASP A 46 18.41 7.16 -6.85
CA ASP A 46 18.88 6.13 -5.92
C ASP A 46 17.96 4.88 -5.86
N LEU A 47 17.10 4.69 -6.85
CA LEU A 47 16.19 3.56 -6.95
C LEU A 47 16.69 2.51 -7.94
N TYR A 48 16.62 1.23 -7.54
CA TYR A 48 16.83 0.05 -8.38
C TYR A 48 15.61 -0.86 -8.33
N ILE A 49 15.11 -1.31 -9.47
CA ILE A 49 13.92 -2.17 -9.56
C ILE A 49 14.25 -3.50 -10.24
N THR A 50 13.97 -4.60 -9.56
CA THR A 50 13.91 -5.95 -10.14
C THR A 50 12.46 -6.24 -10.49
N PHE A 51 12.13 -6.28 -11.78
CA PHE A 51 10.82 -6.68 -12.29
C PHE A 51 10.72 -8.21 -12.28
N VAL A 52 9.65 -8.76 -11.69
CA VAL A 52 9.46 -10.20 -11.56
C VAL A 52 8.17 -10.64 -12.24
N GLY A 53 8.28 -11.46 -13.28
CA GLY A 53 7.12 -11.92 -14.03
C GLY A 53 7.48 -12.80 -15.21
N PRO A 54 6.47 -13.33 -15.97
CA PRO A 54 6.71 -14.05 -17.21
C PRO A 54 7.41 -13.17 -18.25
N SER A 55 8.34 -13.72 -19.01
CA SER A 55 9.12 -12.96 -20.00
C SER A 55 8.27 -12.20 -21.02
N LYS A 56 7.13 -12.77 -21.41
CA LYS A 56 6.15 -12.12 -22.30
C LYS A 56 5.58 -10.80 -21.77
N ASP A 57 5.61 -10.60 -20.45
CA ASP A 57 5.00 -9.43 -19.79
C ASP A 57 5.92 -8.20 -19.86
N TYR A 58 7.20 -8.37 -20.15
CA TYR A 58 8.19 -7.29 -20.26
C TYR A 58 8.99 -7.30 -21.55
N GLU A 59 8.64 -8.15 -22.51
CA GLU A 59 9.30 -8.22 -23.82
C GLU A 59 9.21 -6.87 -24.55
N GLY A 60 10.35 -6.33 -24.99
CA GLY A 60 10.47 -5.03 -25.66
C GLY A 60 10.36 -3.80 -24.74
N VAL A 61 10.09 -3.98 -23.44
CA VAL A 61 10.00 -2.85 -22.49
C VAL A 61 11.39 -2.25 -22.22
N ALA A 62 12.42 -3.10 -22.05
CA ALA A 62 13.79 -2.65 -21.78
C ALA A 62 14.37 -1.74 -22.88
N GLU A 63 14.00 -1.99 -24.14
CA GLU A 63 14.46 -1.21 -25.30
C GLU A 63 13.96 0.24 -25.27
N LYS A 64 12.75 0.45 -24.75
CA LYS A 64 12.14 1.79 -24.61
C LYS A 64 12.81 2.64 -23.54
N HIS A 65 13.49 2.00 -22.58
CA HIS A 65 14.08 2.63 -21.40
C HIS A 65 15.59 2.36 -21.29
N ALA A 66 16.27 2.33 -22.45
CA ALA A 66 17.71 2.03 -22.54
C ALA A 66 18.60 3.02 -21.75
N ASP A 67 18.11 4.23 -21.50
CA ASP A 67 18.75 5.26 -20.66
C ASP A 67 18.80 4.90 -19.18
N LEU A 68 17.91 3.98 -18.72
CA LEU A 68 17.81 3.53 -17.33
C LEU A 68 18.38 2.11 -17.12
N LYS A 69 19.00 1.50 -18.13
CA LYS A 69 19.40 0.08 -18.18
C LYS A 69 20.23 -0.41 -16.98
N ASP A 70 20.99 0.48 -16.33
CA ASP A 70 21.86 0.14 -15.20
C ASP A 70 21.12 0.21 -13.84
N ARG A 71 19.80 0.54 -13.85
CA ARG A 71 18.99 0.72 -12.67
C ARG A 71 17.78 -0.22 -12.58
N PHE A 72 17.70 -1.19 -13.47
CA PHE A 72 16.70 -2.23 -13.41
C PHE A 72 17.18 -3.55 -13.99
N GLU A 73 16.49 -4.61 -13.62
CA GLU A 73 16.65 -5.94 -14.22
C GLU A 73 15.32 -6.66 -14.29
N PHE A 74 15.25 -7.70 -15.13
CA PHE A 74 14.08 -8.58 -15.21
C PHE A 74 14.43 -9.98 -14.71
N LEU A 75 13.62 -10.48 -13.79
CA LEU A 75 13.69 -11.83 -13.27
C LEU A 75 12.51 -12.64 -13.79
N SER A 76 12.78 -13.53 -14.75
CA SER A 76 11.73 -14.35 -15.35
C SER A 76 11.21 -15.40 -14.37
N CYS A 77 9.89 -15.58 -14.38
CA CYS A 77 9.19 -16.69 -13.74
C CYS A 77 8.11 -17.22 -14.69
N GLU A 78 7.83 -18.52 -14.63
CA GLU A 78 6.93 -19.15 -15.61
C GLU A 78 5.46 -19.14 -15.17
N SER A 79 5.19 -18.95 -13.87
CA SER A 79 3.85 -19.14 -13.30
C SER A 79 3.29 -17.87 -12.71
N VAL A 80 2.00 -17.64 -12.93
CA VAL A 80 1.21 -16.55 -12.35
C VAL A 80 0.18 -17.15 -11.41
N LEU A 81 0.04 -16.60 -10.20
CA LEU A 81 -1.01 -16.95 -9.28
C LEU A 81 -2.23 -16.05 -9.54
N THR A 82 -3.35 -16.67 -9.83
CA THR A 82 -4.62 -15.97 -10.06
C THR A 82 -5.43 -15.83 -8.77
N ASN A 83 -6.51 -15.04 -8.81
CA ASN A 83 -7.42 -14.88 -7.67
C ASN A 83 -8.26 -16.15 -7.37
N GLU A 84 -8.34 -17.09 -8.32
CA GLU A 84 -9.07 -18.36 -8.18
C GLU A 84 -8.19 -19.47 -7.59
N ASP A 85 -6.87 -19.28 -7.61
CA ASP A 85 -5.93 -20.26 -7.09
C ASP A 85 -5.93 -20.32 -5.57
N ASN A 86 -5.54 -21.48 -5.04
CA ASN A 86 -5.35 -21.62 -3.59
C ASN A 86 -4.18 -20.71 -3.14
N PRO A 87 -4.42 -19.76 -2.22
CA PRO A 87 -3.40 -18.83 -1.73
C PRO A 87 -2.15 -19.49 -1.15
N MET A 88 -2.27 -20.70 -0.61
CA MET A 88 -1.15 -21.48 -0.04
C MET A 88 -0.11 -21.89 -1.10
N LEU A 89 -0.44 -21.85 -2.39
CA LEU A 89 0.49 -22.21 -3.46
C LEU A 89 1.69 -21.26 -3.51
N ALA A 90 1.48 -19.96 -3.25
CA ALA A 90 2.54 -18.96 -3.22
C ALA A 90 3.57 -19.20 -2.10
N ALA A 91 3.16 -19.87 -1.03
CA ALA A 91 3.99 -20.12 0.14
C ALA A 91 4.85 -21.40 0.04
N LYS A 92 4.55 -22.28 -0.93
CA LYS A 92 5.28 -23.56 -1.07
C LYS A 92 6.77 -23.34 -1.31
N PRO A 93 7.64 -24.22 -0.76
CA PRO A 93 9.06 -24.21 -1.12
C PRO A 93 9.24 -24.43 -2.62
N GLY A 94 10.11 -23.62 -3.25
CA GLY A 94 10.38 -23.70 -4.69
C GLY A 94 9.23 -23.24 -5.59
N ALA A 95 8.21 -22.55 -5.06
CA ALA A 95 7.14 -21.98 -5.86
C ALA A 95 7.70 -20.95 -6.86
N SER A 96 7.36 -21.13 -8.13
CA SER A 96 7.83 -20.30 -9.26
C SER A 96 6.83 -19.19 -9.67
N TYR A 97 5.88 -18.87 -8.81
CA TYR A 97 4.98 -17.73 -9.02
C TYR A 97 5.73 -16.41 -8.83
N SER A 98 5.43 -15.39 -9.63
CA SER A 98 6.12 -14.09 -9.60
C SER A 98 6.18 -13.49 -8.19
N MET A 99 5.05 -13.48 -7.49
CA MET A 99 4.95 -13.06 -6.09
C MET A 99 5.90 -13.84 -5.18
N SER A 100 5.97 -15.18 -5.35
CA SER A 100 6.81 -16.05 -4.54
C SER A 100 8.29 -15.79 -4.75
N VAL A 101 8.66 -15.59 -6.01
CA VAL A 101 10.04 -15.27 -6.43
C VAL A 101 10.44 -13.90 -5.91
N ALA A 102 9.58 -12.89 -6.00
CA ALA A 102 9.84 -11.56 -5.45
C ALA A 102 10.09 -11.60 -3.93
N LEU A 103 9.21 -12.29 -3.17
CA LEU A 103 9.35 -12.42 -1.71
C LEU A 103 10.60 -13.23 -1.31
N GLU A 104 10.96 -14.25 -2.07
CA GLU A 104 12.16 -15.05 -1.81
C GLU A 104 13.43 -14.23 -2.03
N ASN A 105 13.48 -13.42 -3.08
CA ASN A 105 14.60 -12.50 -3.32
C ASN A 105 14.68 -11.42 -2.23
N LEU A 106 13.53 -10.85 -1.82
CA LEU A 106 13.50 -9.91 -0.69
C LEU A 106 14.01 -10.54 0.59
N SER A 107 13.68 -11.80 0.88
CA SER A 107 14.11 -12.48 2.10
C SER A 107 15.63 -12.68 2.17
N LYS A 108 16.29 -12.81 1.02
CA LYS A 108 17.75 -12.98 0.87
C LYS A 108 18.50 -11.65 0.75
N CYS A 109 17.80 -10.56 0.47
CA CYS A 109 18.39 -9.24 0.28
C CYS A 109 18.87 -8.67 1.63
N CYS A 110 20.14 -8.29 1.72
CA CYS A 110 20.72 -7.67 2.93
C CYS A 110 20.55 -6.15 2.95
N GLU A 111 20.40 -5.53 1.80
CA GLU A 111 20.24 -4.10 1.64
C GLU A 111 18.78 -3.65 1.97
N PRO A 112 18.56 -2.33 2.16
CA PRO A 112 17.21 -1.77 2.25
C PRO A 112 16.39 -2.12 1.02
N ALA A 113 15.32 -2.91 1.21
CA ALA A 113 14.53 -3.41 0.09
C ALA A 113 13.07 -3.66 0.47
N ALA A 114 12.19 -3.61 -0.54
CA ALA A 114 10.79 -3.92 -0.41
C ALA A 114 10.25 -4.73 -1.61
N VAL A 115 9.11 -5.41 -1.40
CA VAL A 115 8.31 -6.01 -2.48
C VAL A 115 7.05 -5.17 -2.68
N ILE A 116 6.66 -4.98 -3.95
CA ILE A 116 5.34 -4.47 -4.33
C ILE A 116 4.66 -5.55 -5.18
N SER A 117 3.42 -5.90 -4.86
CA SER A 117 2.65 -6.89 -5.61
C SER A 117 1.21 -6.42 -5.84
N VAL A 118 0.73 -6.62 -7.07
CA VAL A 118 -0.67 -6.42 -7.48
C VAL A 118 -1.52 -7.68 -7.31
N GLY A 119 -0.89 -8.83 -7.01
CA GLY A 119 -1.52 -10.14 -6.95
C GLY A 119 -2.46 -10.36 -5.77
N ASN A 120 -2.94 -11.59 -5.59
CA ASN A 120 -3.90 -11.98 -4.54
C ASN A 120 -3.43 -11.61 -3.13
N THR A 121 -4.25 -10.84 -2.40
CA THR A 121 -3.90 -10.34 -1.05
C THR A 121 -3.66 -11.46 -0.05
N GLY A 122 -4.52 -12.48 -0.01
CA GLY A 122 -4.38 -13.61 0.92
C GLY A 122 -3.09 -14.40 0.66
N ALA A 123 -2.77 -14.62 -0.61
CA ALA A 123 -1.54 -15.28 -1.01
C ALA A 123 -0.29 -14.47 -0.61
N LEU A 124 -0.33 -13.16 -0.83
CA LEU A 124 0.77 -12.27 -0.47
C LEU A 124 1.02 -12.26 1.04
N VAL A 125 -0.03 -12.15 1.85
CA VAL A 125 0.06 -12.19 3.32
C VAL A 125 0.65 -13.53 3.80
N ILE A 126 0.11 -14.65 3.33
CA ILE A 126 0.57 -15.99 3.74
C ILE A 126 2.03 -16.22 3.30
N ALA A 127 2.35 -15.93 2.05
CA ALA A 127 3.70 -16.11 1.52
C ALA A 127 4.72 -15.19 2.22
N SER A 128 4.33 -13.97 2.59
CA SER A 128 5.18 -13.06 3.35
C SER A 128 5.55 -13.63 4.72
N VAL A 129 4.60 -14.23 5.44
CA VAL A 129 4.88 -14.87 6.74
C VAL A 129 5.85 -16.04 6.57
N ILE A 130 5.63 -16.90 5.57
CA ILE A 130 6.40 -18.13 5.42
C ILE A 130 7.81 -17.85 4.86
N LYS A 131 7.95 -16.93 3.90
CA LYS A 131 9.24 -16.65 3.25
C LYS A 131 10.08 -15.61 3.98
N ILE A 132 9.45 -14.60 4.59
CA ILE A 132 10.13 -13.51 5.29
C ILE A 132 10.14 -13.72 6.80
N GLY A 133 9.01 -14.16 7.36
CA GLY A 133 8.81 -14.38 8.80
C GLY A 133 8.27 -13.15 9.52
N LEU A 134 7.70 -13.40 10.70
CA LEU A 134 7.17 -12.36 11.56
C LEU A 134 8.28 -11.58 12.27
N GLU A 135 8.04 -10.31 12.56
CA GLU A 135 8.83 -9.57 13.55
C GLU A 135 8.70 -10.18 14.95
N THR A 136 9.75 -10.03 15.74
CA THR A 136 9.77 -10.53 17.12
C THR A 136 8.64 -9.92 17.95
N GLY A 137 7.85 -10.77 18.59
CA GLY A 137 6.71 -10.38 19.42
C GLY A 137 5.37 -10.33 18.68
N ASN A 138 5.36 -10.32 17.35
CA ASN A 138 4.11 -10.37 16.59
C ASN A 138 3.66 -11.83 16.37
N LYS A 139 2.35 -12.06 16.49
CA LYS A 139 1.73 -13.38 16.29
C LYS A 139 1.19 -13.58 14.88
N ARG A 140 0.88 -12.47 14.20
CA ARG A 140 0.37 -12.46 12.81
C ARG A 140 0.69 -11.13 12.13
N PRO A 141 0.75 -11.11 10.80
CA PRO A 141 0.82 -9.87 10.03
C PRO A 141 -0.54 -9.18 10.02
N VAL A 142 -0.55 -7.90 9.67
CA VAL A 142 -1.77 -7.13 9.46
C VAL A 142 -1.63 -6.22 8.25
N LEU A 143 -2.73 -5.98 7.54
CA LEU A 143 -2.79 -5.09 6.39
C LEU A 143 -3.21 -3.69 6.85
N ALA A 144 -2.39 -2.69 6.56
CA ALA A 144 -2.63 -1.28 6.91
C ALA A 144 -2.74 -0.41 5.66
N ALA A 145 -3.81 0.34 5.54
CA ALA A 145 -4.01 1.33 4.47
C ALA A 145 -3.87 2.76 5.03
N LEU A 146 -3.20 3.63 4.27
CA LEU A 146 -3.06 5.04 4.60
C LEU A 146 -4.09 5.85 3.81
N LEU A 147 -5.16 6.25 4.47
CA LEU A 147 -6.27 6.97 3.85
C LEU A 147 -6.07 8.48 3.99
N PRO A 148 -6.08 9.25 2.90
CA PRO A 148 -5.94 10.69 2.97
C PRO A 148 -7.24 11.34 3.49
N TYR A 149 -7.11 12.30 4.39
CA TYR A 149 -8.18 13.20 4.79
C TYR A 149 -7.85 14.65 4.48
N SER A 150 -6.60 14.93 4.13
CA SER A 150 -6.16 16.19 3.52
C SER A 150 -5.09 15.93 2.45
N LYS A 151 -4.59 16.95 1.77
CA LYS A 151 -3.50 16.81 0.78
C LYS A 151 -2.25 16.17 1.39
N GLU A 152 -1.95 16.46 2.63
CA GLU A 152 -0.70 16.07 3.31
C GLU A 152 -0.90 14.99 4.37
N GLU A 153 -2.08 14.94 5.00
CA GLU A 153 -2.33 14.12 6.17
C GLU A 153 -3.09 12.84 5.86
N ARG A 154 -2.80 11.80 6.61
CA ARG A 154 -3.34 10.44 6.44
C ARG A 154 -3.74 9.85 7.78
N VAL A 155 -4.78 9.02 7.76
CA VAL A 155 -5.08 8.09 8.85
C VAL A 155 -4.67 6.68 8.43
N CYS A 156 -4.07 5.93 9.36
CA CYS A 156 -3.73 4.53 9.19
C CYS A 156 -4.93 3.67 9.60
N LEU A 157 -5.63 3.06 8.65
CA LEU A 157 -6.67 2.06 8.92
C LEU A 157 -6.02 0.67 9.00
N VAL A 158 -6.18 -0.01 10.13
CA VAL A 158 -5.57 -1.32 10.44
C VAL A 158 -6.48 -2.17 11.37
N ASP A 159 -6.88 -3.38 11.03
CA ASP A 159 -6.71 -4.18 9.82
C ASP A 159 -7.67 -3.71 8.71
N CYS A 160 -7.20 -3.76 7.46
CA CYS A 160 -8.03 -3.45 6.29
C CYS A 160 -8.20 -4.63 5.33
N GLY A 161 -8.10 -5.88 5.82
CA GLY A 161 -8.43 -7.06 5.03
C GLY A 161 -7.46 -8.24 5.09
N SER A 162 -6.57 -8.32 6.08
CA SER A 162 -5.73 -9.51 6.28
C SER A 162 -6.46 -10.62 7.04
N SER A 163 -7.58 -10.32 7.71
CA SER A 163 -8.35 -11.26 8.51
C SER A 163 -9.85 -11.05 8.35
N LEU A 164 -10.64 -12.04 8.69
CA LEU A 164 -12.08 -11.90 8.80
C LEU A 164 -12.49 -11.42 10.20
N ASP A 165 -11.83 -11.96 11.22
CA ASP A 165 -12.08 -11.67 12.63
C ASP A 165 -10.73 -11.49 13.36
N SER A 166 -10.77 -10.87 14.55
CA SER A 166 -9.58 -10.57 15.34
C SER A 166 -9.86 -10.68 16.82
N THR A 167 -8.90 -11.21 17.59
CA THR A 167 -8.97 -11.21 19.04
C THR A 167 -8.63 -9.82 19.62
N PRO A 168 -8.98 -9.55 20.90
CA PRO A 168 -8.61 -8.30 21.55
C PRO A 168 -7.10 -8.04 21.56
N GLU A 169 -6.29 -9.08 21.76
CA GLU A 169 -4.82 -9.00 21.78
C GLU A 169 -4.27 -8.70 20.38
N GLU A 170 -4.89 -9.22 19.33
CA GLU A 170 -4.52 -8.89 17.96
C GLU A 170 -4.85 -7.43 17.64
N MET A 171 -6.01 -6.93 18.06
CA MET A 171 -6.37 -5.51 17.89
C MET A 171 -5.41 -4.58 18.63
N LEU A 172 -4.96 -4.95 19.84
CA LEU A 172 -3.90 -4.23 20.53
C LEU A 172 -2.62 -4.21 19.69
N SER A 173 -2.21 -5.38 19.15
CA SER A 173 -1.03 -5.47 18.27
C SER A 173 -1.17 -4.59 17.02
N PHE A 174 -2.37 -4.51 16.42
CA PHE A 174 -2.65 -3.65 15.28
C PHE A 174 -2.47 -2.17 15.63
N GLY A 175 -2.96 -1.76 16.80
CA GLY A 175 -2.74 -0.38 17.31
C GLY A 175 -1.26 -0.05 17.49
N VAL A 176 -0.47 -0.98 18.03
CA VAL A 176 0.99 -0.82 18.18
C VAL A 176 1.68 -0.72 16.83
N LEU A 177 1.35 -1.60 15.88
CA LEU A 177 1.94 -1.60 14.55
C LEU A 177 1.56 -0.36 13.73
N GLY A 178 0.28 0.05 13.80
CA GLY A 178 -0.19 1.29 13.17
C GLY A 178 0.48 2.53 13.75
N SER A 179 0.66 2.60 15.08
CA SER A 179 1.38 3.69 15.75
C SER A 179 2.82 3.78 15.25
N LYS A 180 3.56 2.66 15.23
CA LYS A 180 4.94 2.62 14.70
C LYS A 180 5.02 3.08 13.24
N LEU A 181 4.05 2.68 12.41
CA LEU A 181 4.00 3.14 11.02
C LEU A 181 3.82 4.66 10.94
N MET A 182 2.93 5.25 11.74
CA MET A 182 2.71 6.69 11.75
C MET A 182 3.89 7.45 12.35
N GLU A 183 4.55 6.91 13.38
CA GLU A 183 5.80 7.45 13.95
C GLU A 183 6.93 7.49 12.91
N SER A 184 7.10 6.43 12.13
CA SER A 184 8.09 6.40 11.03
C SER A 184 7.82 7.45 9.94
N ARG A 185 6.60 7.98 9.89
CA ARG A 185 6.17 9.05 8.99
C ARG A 185 6.20 10.46 9.62
N GLY A 186 6.75 10.56 10.84
CA GLY A 186 6.96 11.83 11.52
C GLY A 186 5.81 12.28 12.42
N VAL A 187 4.79 11.46 12.65
CA VAL A 187 3.71 11.76 13.59
C VAL A 187 4.21 11.40 15.00
N SER A 188 4.49 12.39 15.82
CA SER A 188 4.88 12.15 17.22
C SER A 188 3.65 11.78 18.07
N SER A 189 3.71 10.65 18.79
CA SER A 189 2.60 10.19 19.65
C SER A 189 1.26 10.05 18.91
N PRO A 190 1.16 9.17 17.89
CA PRO A 190 -0.04 9.03 17.09
C PRO A 190 -1.28 8.72 17.93
N LYS A 191 -2.38 9.41 17.66
CA LYS A 191 -3.68 9.17 18.29
C LYS A 191 -4.28 7.87 17.76
N VAL A 192 -4.38 6.87 18.63
CA VAL A 192 -4.95 5.56 18.31
C VAL A 192 -6.40 5.51 18.73
N ALA A 193 -7.30 5.11 17.84
CA ALA A 193 -8.71 4.91 18.12
C ALA A 193 -9.15 3.49 17.75
N LEU A 194 -10.19 2.98 18.42
CA LEU A 194 -10.83 1.72 18.08
C LEU A 194 -12.11 2.01 17.27
N MET A 195 -12.20 1.45 16.06
CA MET A 195 -13.39 1.54 15.22
C MET A 195 -14.56 0.80 15.86
N ASN A 196 -15.67 1.49 16.09
CA ASN A 196 -16.83 0.94 16.79
C ASN A 196 -18.15 1.53 16.25
N VAL A 197 -19.27 1.04 16.75
CA VAL A 197 -20.64 1.48 16.41
C VAL A 197 -21.14 2.67 17.27
N GLY A 198 -20.30 3.18 18.16
CA GLY A 198 -20.59 4.30 19.07
C GLY A 198 -19.37 4.61 19.92
N ARG A 199 -19.35 5.79 20.52
CA ARG A 199 -18.17 6.34 21.21
C ARG A 199 -18.01 5.86 22.66
N GLU A 200 -19.08 5.32 23.28
CA GLU A 200 -19.05 4.90 24.68
C GLU A 200 -18.16 3.67 24.88
N ASP A 201 -17.45 3.61 26.02
CA ASP A 201 -16.48 2.56 26.37
C ASP A 201 -17.12 1.12 26.36
N CYS A 202 -18.41 1.01 26.54
CA CYS A 202 -19.16 -0.25 26.63
C CYS A 202 -19.78 -0.69 25.28
N LYS A 203 -19.62 0.06 24.21
CA LYS A 203 -20.21 -0.24 22.89
C LYS A 203 -19.48 -1.37 22.17
N GLY A 204 -20.22 -1.99 21.28
CA GLY A 204 -19.73 -3.04 20.39
C GLY A 204 -19.90 -4.46 20.96
N THR A 205 -19.21 -5.41 20.34
CA THR A 205 -19.17 -6.82 20.76
C THR A 205 -18.32 -6.98 22.02
N GLU A 206 -18.42 -8.14 22.68
CA GLU A 206 -17.55 -8.47 23.82
C GLU A 206 -16.06 -8.36 23.45
N THR A 207 -15.70 -8.75 22.23
CA THR A 207 -14.35 -8.62 21.67
C THR A 207 -13.89 -7.17 21.61
N LEU A 208 -14.76 -6.25 21.11
CA LEU A 208 -14.42 -4.82 21.02
C LEU A 208 -14.30 -4.18 22.40
N VAL A 209 -15.18 -4.53 23.36
CA VAL A 209 -15.07 -4.05 24.74
C VAL A 209 -13.79 -4.53 25.41
N ALA A 210 -13.38 -5.78 25.17
CA ALA A 210 -12.12 -6.30 25.68
C ALA A 210 -10.90 -5.61 25.01
N ALA A 211 -10.94 -5.41 23.70
CA ALA A 211 -9.89 -4.68 22.96
C ALA A 211 -9.75 -3.22 23.44
N PHE A 212 -10.87 -2.54 23.71
CA PHE A 212 -10.88 -1.20 24.27
C PHE A 212 -10.09 -1.13 25.58
N LYS A 213 -10.31 -2.08 26.49
CA LYS A 213 -9.60 -2.14 27.79
C LYS A 213 -8.09 -2.33 27.58
N LEU A 214 -7.71 -3.27 26.71
CA LEU A 214 -6.30 -3.53 26.41
C LEU A 214 -5.62 -2.30 25.78
N LEU A 215 -6.26 -1.64 24.84
CA LEU A 215 -5.75 -0.41 24.23
C LEU A 215 -5.60 0.72 25.25
N LYS A 216 -6.58 0.90 26.14
CA LYS A 216 -6.57 1.91 27.20
C LYS A 216 -5.42 1.69 28.20
N GLU A 217 -5.03 0.45 28.45
CA GLU A 217 -3.97 0.05 29.39
C GLU A 217 -2.59 -0.09 28.74
N SER A 218 -2.49 0.05 27.40
CA SER A 218 -1.28 -0.29 26.62
C SER A 218 -0.15 0.74 26.68
N GLY A 219 -0.41 1.96 27.12
CA GLY A 219 0.53 3.10 27.02
C GLY A 219 0.55 3.79 25.65
N LEU A 220 -0.23 3.34 24.67
CA LEU A 220 -0.48 4.08 23.44
C LEU A 220 -1.25 5.38 23.74
N ASN A 221 -1.14 6.37 22.86
CA ASN A 221 -1.99 7.56 22.92
C ASN A 221 -3.41 7.21 22.44
N PHE A 222 -4.09 6.35 23.22
CA PHE A 222 -5.42 5.84 22.91
C PHE A 222 -6.49 6.87 23.25
N ILE A 223 -7.25 7.29 22.24
CA ILE A 223 -8.29 8.33 22.36
C ILE A 223 -9.72 7.77 22.52
N GLY A 224 -9.88 6.45 22.58
CA GLY A 224 -11.20 5.80 22.73
C GLY A 224 -11.77 5.24 21.42
N ASN A 225 -13.10 5.05 21.40
CA ASN A 225 -13.80 4.61 20.21
C ASN A 225 -14.05 5.76 19.23
N ILE A 226 -14.01 5.44 17.93
CA ILE A 226 -14.50 6.31 16.86
C ILE A 226 -15.53 5.58 16.00
N GLU A 227 -16.44 6.33 15.38
CA GLU A 227 -17.39 5.81 14.42
C GLU A 227 -16.88 5.93 12.99
N PRO A 228 -17.41 5.16 12.03
CA PRO A 228 -16.97 5.18 10.64
C PRO A 228 -16.97 6.55 9.97
N ASP A 229 -17.90 7.42 10.30
CA ASP A 229 -18.00 8.80 9.78
C ASP A 229 -16.87 9.73 10.27
N ASN A 230 -16.19 9.35 11.36
CA ASN A 230 -15.03 10.09 11.87
C ASN A 230 -13.68 9.61 11.34
N LEU A 231 -13.67 8.54 10.51
CA LEU A 231 -12.41 7.97 10.00
C LEU A 231 -11.55 9.00 9.22
N LEU A 232 -12.19 9.83 8.40
CA LEU A 232 -11.50 10.80 7.54
C LEU A 232 -11.60 12.25 8.03
N THR A 233 -11.71 12.46 9.36
CA THR A 233 -11.83 13.79 9.95
C THR A 233 -10.52 14.32 10.56
N GLY A 234 -9.48 13.48 10.66
CA GLY A 234 -8.24 13.81 11.34
C GLY A 234 -8.32 13.72 12.88
N GLU A 235 -9.40 13.15 13.42
CA GLU A 235 -9.56 12.92 14.86
C GLU A 235 -8.54 11.89 15.36
N ALA A 236 -8.30 10.82 14.59
CA ALA A 236 -7.33 9.78 14.88
C ALA A 236 -6.25 9.70 13.80
N ASP A 237 -5.03 9.31 14.18
CA ASP A 237 -3.93 9.00 13.27
C ASP A 237 -3.90 7.50 12.93
N VAL A 238 -4.43 6.66 13.82
CA VAL A 238 -4.54 5.21 13.66
C VAL A 238 -5.96 4.76 14.05
N ALA A 239 -6.67 4.14 13.12
CA ALA A 239 -7.98 3.54 13.35
C ALA A 239 -7.85 2.01 13.35
N VAL A 240 -7.96 1.39 14.52
CA VAL A 240 -7.92 -0.07 14.69
C VAL A 240 -9.28 -0.66 14.37
N SER A 241 -9.30 -1.67 13.51
CA SER A 241 -10.50 -2.35 13.04
C SER A 241 -10.30 -3.87 12.94
N THR A 242 -11.38 -4.64 12.82
CA THR A 242 -11.29 -6.00 12.27
C THR A 242 -11.10 -5.93 10.76
N GLY A 243 -10.45 -6.93 10.17
CA GLY A 243 -10.18 -6.91 8.74
C GLY A 243 -11.43 -6.87 7.87
N LEU A 244 -12.52 -7.52 8.28
CA LEU A 244 -13.79 -7.44 7.57
C LEU A 244 -14.37 -6.02 7.56
N VAL A 245 -14.41 -5.35 8.72
CA VAL A 245 -14.92 -3.99 8.84
C VAL A 245 -14.00 -3.01 8.12
N GLY A 246 -12.68 -3.11 8.32
CA GLY A 246 -11.72 -2.24 7.66
C GLY A 246 -11.75 -2.37 6.13
N ASN A 247 -11.86 -3.60 5.60
CA ASN A 247 -11.99 -3.82 4.16
C ASN A 247 -13.31 -3.26 3.60
N ALA A 248 -14.42 -3.42 4.35
CA ALA A 248 -15.71 -2.84 3.96
C ALA A 248 -15.67 -1.32 3.93
N LEU A 249 -15.05 -0.68 4.94
CA LEU A 249 -14.85 0.77 4.99
C LEU A 249 -13.98 1.27 3.83
N LEU A 250 -12.83 0.61 3.60
CA LEU A 250 -11.93 0.94 2.50
C LEU A 250 -12.65 0.89 1.16
N LYS A 251 -13.29 -0.24 0.84
CA LYS A 251 -14.01 -0.45 -0.43
C LYS A 251 -15.23 0.43 -0.57
N GLY A 252 -15.96 0.68 0.52
CA GLY A 252 -17.10 1.59 0.54
C GLY A 252 -16.70 3.02 0.21
N ASN A 253 -15.65 3.53 0.85
CA ASN A 253 -15.14 4.88 0.59
C ASN A 253 -14.58 5.02 -0.84
N GLU A 254 -13.81 4.04 -1.34
CA GLU A 254 -13.32 4.02 -2.72
C GLU A 254 -14.47 4.12 -3.73
N SER A 255 -15.49 3.27 -3.56
CA SER A 255 -16.63 3.21 -4.49
C SER A 255 -17.49 4.47 -4.43
N ALA A 256 -17.79 4.96 -3.22
CA ALA A 256 -18.59 6.17 -3.05
C ALA A 256 -17.88 7.41 -3.60
N GLY A 257 -16.59 7.56 -3.32
CA GLY A 257 -15.79 8.66 -3.83
C GLY A 257 -15.73 8.69 -5.35
N THR A 258 -15.45 7.55 -5.99
CA THR A 258 -15.42 7.43 -7.45
C THR A 258 -16.78 7.76 -8.06
N LEU A 259 -17.88 7.21 -7.51
CA LEU A 259 -19.22 7.46 -8.02
C LEU A 259 -19.60 8.94 -7.98
N VAL A 260 -19.28 9.62 -6.89
CA VAL A 260 -19.56 11.07 -6.73
C VAL A 260 -18.72 11.89 -7.71
N ALA A 261 -17.43 11.59 -7.82
CA ALA A 261 -16.53 12.28 -8.74
C ALA A 261 -16.96 12.12 -10.20
N ASP A 262 -17.34 10.92 -10.63
CA ASP A 262 -17.83 10.64 -11.98
C ASP A 262 -19.14 11.39 -12.27
N ALA A 263 -20.06 11.44 -11.31
CA ALA A 263 -21.31 12.19 -11.45
C ALA A 263 -21.06 13.70 -11.60
N ILE A 264 -20.15 14.26 -10.79
CA ILE A 264 -19.74 15.67 -10.86
C ILE A 264 -19.06 15.93 -12.21
N MET A 265 -18.09 15.12 -12.61
CA MET A 265 -17.35 15.25 -13.88
C MET A 265 -18.31 15.24 -15.09
N LYS A 266 -19.26 14.31 -15.10
CA LYS A 266 -20.29 14.25 -16.15
C LYS A 266 -21.12 15.52 -16.19
N GLY A 267 -21.62 15.98 -15.04
CA GLY A 267 -22.44 17.20 -14.94
C GLY A 267 -21.68 18.47 -15.36
N LEU A 268 -20.38 18.56 -15.08
CA LEU A 268 -19.52 19.66 -15.52
C LEU A 268 -19.36 19.68 -17.04
N LYS A 269 -19.05 18.52 -17.65
CA LYS A 269 -18.89 18.39 -19.11
C LYS A 269 -20.19 18.69 -19.89
N GLU A 270 -21.35 18.40 -19.31
CA GLU A 270 -22.65 18.68 -19.93
C GLU A 270 -23.05 20.21 -19.88
N ARG A 271 -22.54 20.94 -18.89
CA ARG A 271 -22.99 22.32 -18.61
C ARG A 271 -21.95 23.39 -18.86
N LEU A 272 -20.67 23.04 -18.88
CA LEU A 272 -19.56 23.98 -19.02
C LEU A 272 -18.75 23.67 -20.28
N SER A 273 -18.07 24.69 -20.79
CA SER A 273 -17.15 24.62 -21.93
C SER A 273 -16.01 25.62 -21.79
N GLY A 274 -14.97 25.49 -22.62
CA GLY A 274 -13.84 26.42 -22.65
C GLY A 274 -13.14 26.57 -21.29
N GLU A 275 -12.80 27.81 -20.95
CA GLU A 275 -12.06 28.15 -19.71
C GLU A 275 -12.81 27.75 -18.43
N SER A 276 -14.15 27.85 -18.42
CA SER A 276 -14.94 27.48 -17.24
C SER A 276 -14.89 25.99 -16.96
N LEU A 277 -14.93 25.14 -18.00
CA LEU A 277 -14.76 23.69 -17.84
C LEU A 277 -13.36 23.36 -17.37
N LYS A 278 -12.34 23.99 -17.94
CA LYS A 278 -10.95 23.79 -17.57
C LYS A 278 -10.73 24.10 -16.09
N ALA A 279 -11.16 25.28 -15.62
CA ALA A 279 -11.03 25.66 -14.21
C ALA A 279 -11.77 24.69 -13.26
N ALA A 280 -12.97 24.23 -13.64
CA ALA A 280 -13.71 23.26 -12.84
C ALA A 280 -13.02 21.88 -12.79
N MET A 281 -12.43 21.43 -13.90
CA MET A 281 -11.65 20.18 -13.93
C MET A 281 -10.36 20.28 -13.13
N GLU A 282 -9.70 21.43 -13.09
CA GLU A 282 -8.53 21.67 -12.24
C GLU A 282 -8.88 21.53 -10.76
N VAL A 283 -10.01 22.10 -10.30
CA VAL A 283 -10.49 21.93 -8.92
C VAL A 283 -10.79 20.47 -8.60
N LEU A 284 -11.40 19.74 -9.53
CA LEU A 284 -11.69 18.31 -9.34
C LEU A 284 -10.39 17.49 -9.23
N GLU A 285 -9.40 17.78 -10.09
CA GLU A 285 -8.08 17.13 -10.03
C GLU A 285 -7.35 17.43 -8.72
N GLU A 286 -7.38 18.67 -8.25
CA GLU A 286 -6.82 19.05 -6.95
C GLU A 286 -7.48 18.34 -5.76
N SER A 287 -8.74 17.92 -5.91
CA SER A 287 -9.51 17.20 -4.89
C SER A 287 -9.42 15.68 -5.01
N LYS A 288 -8.63 15.19 -5.96
CA LYS A 288 -8.51 13.76 -6.31
C LYS A 288 -8.14 12.87 -5.13
N TYR A 289 -7.33 13.37 -4.19
CA TYR A 289 -6.95 12.66 -2.97
C TYR A 289 -8.16 12.21 -2.11
N LEU A 290 -9.31 12.87 -2.24
CA LEU A 290 -10.52 12.52 -1.48
C LEU A 290 -11.31 11.33 -2.06
N TYR A 291 -11.06 10.94 -3.31
CA TYR A 291 -11.87 9.91 -3.98
C TYR A 291 -11.06 8.87 -4.76
N GLN A 292 -9.77 9.08 -4.97
CA GLN A 292 -8.89 8.11 -5.63
C GLN A 292 -7.79 7.65 -4.70
N TYR A 293 -8.17 6.97 -3.60
CA TYR A 293 -7.22 6.49 -2.59
C TYR A 293 -6.12 5.59 -3.17
N ASN A 294 -6.41 4.84 -4.23
CA ASN A 294 -5.47 3.95 -4.89
C ASN A 294 -4.25 4.69 -5.46
N GLU A 295 -4.40 5.95 -5.87
CA GLU A 295 -3.31 6.77 -6.38
C GLU A 295 -2.34 7.25 -5.28
N TYR A 296 -2.68 7.06 -4.00
CA TYR A 296 -1.85 7.50 -2.87
C TYR A 296 -1.02 6.38 -2.24
N GLY A 297 -0.96 5.24 -2.89
CA GLY A 297 -0.17 4.09 -2.47
C GLY A 297 -1.00 2.81 -2.31
N GLY A 298 -0.34 1.77 -1.81
CA GLY A 298 -0.95 0.49 -1.50
C GLY A 298 -1.15 0.29 0.01
N ALA A 299 -1.70 -0.86 0.36
CA ALA A 299 -1.73 -1.30 1.75
C ALA A 299 -0.38 -1.95 2.13
N VAL A 300 0.13 -1.63 3.31
CA VAL A 300 1.39 -2.18 3.83
C VAL A 300 1.10 -3.41 4.68
N ILE A 301 1.88 -4.48 4.51
CA ILE A 301 1.85 -5.63 5.42
C ILE A 301 2.78 -5.32 6.60
N LEU A 302 2.20 -5.10 7.76
CA LEU A 302 2.92 -4.83 9.00
C LEU A 302 3.12 -6.11 9.81
N GLY A 303 4.09 -6.09 10.73
CA GLY A 303 4.38 -7.22 11.63
C GLY A 303 5.25 -8.32 11.01
N ILE A 304 5.83 -8.09 9.84
CA ILE A 304 6.81 -8.95 9.16
C ILE A 304 8.18 -8.28 9.11
N ARG A 305 9.25 -9.07 8.96
CA ARG A 305 10.65 -8.59 9.07
C ARG A 305 11.13 -7.71 7.92
N LYS A 306 10.41 -7.62 6.82
CA LYS A 306 10.77 -6.83 5.63
C LYS A 306 9.55 -6.05 5.14
N HIS A 307 9.75 -5.10 4.27
CA HIS A 307 8.70 -4.22 3.77
C HIS A 307 7.98 -4.84 2.56
N VAL A 308 6.67 -4.99 2.66
CA VAL A 308 5.81 -5.51 1.58
C VAL A 308 4.61 -4.60 1.41
N VAL A 309 4.40 -4.14 0.20
CA VAL A 309 3.27 -3.28 -0.19
C VAL A 309 2.35 -4.07 -1.13
N LYS A 310 1.08 -4.11 -0.79
CA LYS A 310 0.01 -4.64 -1.64
C LYS A 310 -0.60 -3.48 -2.43
N ALA A 311 -0.29 -3.40 -3.71
CA ALA A 311 -0.99 -2.49 -4.62
C ALA A 311 -2.38 -3.03 -4.95
N HIS A 312 -3.32 -2.17 -5.32
CA HIS A 312 -4.66 -2.60 -5.74
C HIS A 312 -4.59 -3.49 -6.99
N GLY A 313 -5.52 -4.47 -7.15
CA GLY A 313 -5.55 -5.33 -8.34
C GLY A 313 -5.74 -4.54 -9.66
N LYS A 314 -6.45 -3.42 -9.60
CA LYS A 314 -6.67 -2.47 -10.71
C LYS A 314 -5.65 -1.32 -10.74
N ALA A 315 -4.47 -1.50 -10.13
CA ALA A 315 -3.44 -0.46 -10.12
C ALA A 315 -3.02 -0.10 -11.54
N ASP A 316 -3.13 1.18 -11.88
CA ASP A 316 -2.58 1.79 -13.08
C ASP A 316 -1.15 2.30 -12.85
N SER A 317 -0.56 2.94 -13.84
CA SER A 317 0.80 3.48 -13.76
C SER A 317 0.97 4.50 -12.63
N ASN A 318 0.00 5.37 -12.37
CA ASN A 318 0.06 6.34 -11.29
C ASN A 318 0.01 5.68 -9.92
N THR A 319 -0.85 4.69 -9.77
CA THR A 319 -0.97 3.90 -8.54
C THR A 319 0.33 3.16 -8.23
N ILE A 320 0.96 2.54 -9.24
CA ILE A 320 2.25 1.85 -9.06
C ILE A 320 3.35 2.82 -8.69
N GLU A 321 3.43 3.98 -9.34
CA GLU A 321 4.40 5.03 -8.99
C GLU A 321 4.23 5.45 -7.52
N SER A 322 2.99 5.65 -7.07
CA SER A 322 2.70 6.00 -5.69
C SER A 322 3.04 4.88 -4.69
N CYS A 323 2.79 3.60 -5.03
CA CYS A 323 3.22 2.46 -4.24
C CYS A 323 4.75 2.39 -4.10
N ILE A 324 5.49 2.74 -5.16
CA ILE A 324 6.94 2.80 -5.14
C ILE A 324 7.41 3.89 -4.17
N TYR A 325 6.86 5.11 -4.25
CA TYR A 325 7.19 6.17 -3.30
C TYR A 325 6.83 5.82 -1.86
N GLN A 326 5.74 5.09 -1.65
CA GLN A 326 5.38 4.59 -0.33
C GLN A 326 6.40 3.55 0.18
N ALA A 327 6.81 2.61 -0.67
CA ALA A 327 7.77 1.58 -0.32
C ALA A 327 9.15 2.15 0.01
N ILE A 328 9.67 3.06 -0.81
CA ILE A 328 11.01 3.68 -0.59
C ILE A 328 11.08 4.60 0.64
N LYS A 329 9.94 5.08 1.15
CA LYS A 329 9.86 5.80 2.43
C LYS A 329 9.93 4.88 3.64
N SER A 330 9.78 3.58 3.44
CA SER A 330 9.74 2.58 4.50
C SER A 330 11.08 1.83 4.68
N ILE A 331 12.03 2.00 3.73
CA ILE A 331 13.33 1.30 3.68
C ILE A 331 14.53 2.23 3.84
#